data_1886fe8f9f81ea0e3bc9b012e4fa4063
#
_entry.id   1886fe8f9f81ea0e3bc9b012e4fa4063
#
_cell.length_a   1.000
_cell.length_b   1.000
_cell.length_c   1.000
_cell.angle_alpha   90.00
_cell.angle_beta   90.00
_cell.angle_gamma   90.00
#
_symmetry.space_group_name_H-M   'P 1'
#
loop_
_entity.id
_entity.type
_entity.pdbx_description
1 polymer ?
#
loop_
_entity_poly.entity_id
_entity_poly.type
_entity_poly.pdbx_seq_one_letter_code
_entity_poly.pdbx_strand_id
1 'polypeptide(L)'
;GRQLSSDDRLMQTPDFINTVNEKIQSAEESEVSAHDATERQRAERLARIIVSDISLYYQERVDEGILEGNWSELLANEIKEARDLFRDRFPSPQIQNSRILEAAFLDLLEKRSRELGV
;
A
#
# COMPACT_ATOMS: atom_id res chain seq x y z
N GLY A 1 14.44 -7.86 28.42
CA GLY A 1 14.20 -7.77 27.83
C GLY A 1 13.69 -7.85 27.60
N ARG A 2 13.92 -7.78 27.90
CA ARG A 2 13.54 -7.69 27.52
C ARG A 2 12.74 -7.39 27.04
N GLN A 3 12.33 -7.03 27.55
CA GLN A 3 11.47 -6.60 26.90
C GLN A 3 11.63 -6.31 25.59
N LEU A 4 12.54 -6.47 25.28
CA LEU A 4 12.81 -6.30 23.98
C LEU A 4 11.99 -7.05 23.07
N SER A 5 11.41 -8.13 23.47
CA SER A 5 10.51 -8.88 22.64
C SER A 5 9.30 -8.04 22.26
N SER A 6 8.97 -7.05 23.05
CA SER A 6 7.92 -6.15 22.66
C SER A 6 8.31 -5.33 21.46
N ASP A 7 9.56 -4.92 21.43
CA ASP A 7 10.05 -4.17 20.30
C ASP A 7 9.97 -5.00 19.05
N ASP A 8 10.26 -6.28 19.16
CA ASP A 8 10.18 -7.16 18.01
C ASP A 8 8.77 -7.19 17.47
N ARG A 9 7.79 -7.21 18.34
CA ARG A 9 6.42 -7.22 17.87
C ARG A 9 6.05 -5.93 17.18
N LEU A 10 6.59 -4.81 17.65
CA LEU A 10 6.34 -3.55 16.97
C LEU A 10 6.89 -3.57 15.57
N MET A 11 7.98 -4.27 15.36
CA MET A 11 8.55 -4.36 14.05
C MET A 11 7.72 -5.20 13.10
N GLN A 12 6.83 -6.02 13.63
CA GLN A 12 5.96 -6.84 12.80
C GLN A 12 4.81 -6.05 12.21
N THR A 13 4.56 -4.84 12.74
CA THR A 13 3.51 -3.99 12.22
C THR A 13 4.18 -2.74 11.65
N PRO A 14 4.32 -2.67 10.34
CA PRO A 14 4.98 -1.52 9.73
C PRO A 14 4.25 -0.22 10.04
N ASP A 15 5.01 0.85 10.22
CA ASP A 15 4.43 2.15 10.52
C ASP A 15 3.51 2.62 9.42
N PHE A 16 3.80 2.26 8.16
CA PHE A 16 2.95 2.73 7.08
C PHE A 16 1.53 2.18 7.19
N ILE A 17 1.35 0.99 7.78
CA ILE A 17 0.01 0.44 7.95
C ILE A 17 -0.81 1.33 8.88
N ASN A 18 -0.22 1.81 9.96
CA ASN A 18 -0.91 2.71 10.86
C ASN A 18 -1.30 4.01 10.16
N THR A 19 -0.38 4.56 9.37
CA THR A 19 -0.66 5.77 8.62
C THR A 19 -1.77 5.56 7.60
N VAL A 20 -1.73 4.43 6.91
CA VAL A 20 -2.78 4.10 5.94
C VAL A 20 -4.13 4.01 6.63
N ASN A 21 -4.18 3.34 7.78
CA ASN A 21 -5.43 3.21 8.52
C ASN A 21 -5.99 4.57 8.94
N GLU A 22 -5.13 5.48 9.37
CA GLU A 22 -5.56 6.83 9.70
C GLU A 22 -6.14 7.54 8.50
N LYS A 23 -5.49 7.41 7.35
CA LYS A 23 -5.97 8.04 6.13
C LYS A 23 -7.29 7.45 5.67
N ILE A 24 -7.46 6.15 5.80
CA ILE A 24 -8.71 5.50 5.44
C ILE A 24 -9.84 6.03 6.30
N GLN A 25 -9.62 6.11 7.60
CA GLN A 25 -10.64 6.58 8.51
C GLN A 25 -11.00 8.03 8.21
N SER A 26 -9.98 8.86 7.99
CA SER A 26 -10.21 10.26 7.68
C SER A 26 -10.98 10.43 6.37
N ALA A 27 -10.64 9.63 5.36
CA ALA A 27 -11.34 9.71 4.09
C ALA A 27 -12.79 9.26 4.23
N GLU A 28 -13.03 8.22 5.02
CA GLU A 28 -14.38 7.75 5.25
C GLU A 28 -15.22 8.80 5.97
N GLU A 29 -14.62 9.50 6.91
CA GLU A 29 -15.33 10.54 7.65
C GLU A 29 -15.61 11.77 6.82
N SER A 30 -14.64 12.18 6.01
CA SER A 30 -14.75 13.41 5.26
C SER A 30 -15.55 13.26 3.98
N GLU A 31 -15.79 12.04 3.53
CA GLU A 31 -16.51 11.81 2.31
C GLU A 31 -17.86 11.21 2.57
N VAL A 32 -18.67 11.96 3.27
CA VAL A 32 -20.03 11.51 3.55
C VAL A 32 -20.76 11.20 2.25
N SER A 33 -20.47 11.96 1.20
CA SER A 33 -21.08 11.72 -0.10
C SER A 33 -20.46 10.54 -0.82
N ALA A 34 -19.39 9.99 -0.28
CA ALA A 34 -18.70 8.89 -0.94
C ALA A 34 -19.53 7.60 -0.95
N HIS A 35 -20.63 7.55 -0.20
CA HIS A 35 -21.46 6.37 -0.26
C HIS A 35 -22.07 6.16 -1.66
N ASP A 36 -22.02 7.20 -2.52
CA ASP A 36 -22.44 7.04 -3.90
C ASP A 36 -21.35 6.41 -4.76
N ALA A 37 -20.12 6.35 -4.24
CA ALA A 37 -19.03 5.75 -5.00
C ALA A 37 -19.19 4.23 -5.03
N THR A 38 -18.83 3.62 -6.16
CA THR A 38 -18.88 2.19 -6.27
C THR A 38 -17.80 1.56 -5.39
N GLU A 39 -17.99 0.28 -5.10
CA GLU A 39 -16.98 -0.47 -4.34
C GLU A 39 -15.64 -0.40 -5.05
N ARG A 40 -15.65 -0.52 -6.37
CA ARG A 40 -14.42 -0.47 -7.15
C ARG A 40 -13.71 0.86 -6.99
N GLN A 41 -14.46 1.96 -7.03
CA GLN A 41 -13.85 3.28 -6.87
C GLN A 41 -13.23 3.44 -5.49
N ARG A 42 -13.89 2.93 -4.46
CA ARG A 42 -13.34 2.97 -3.11
C ARG A 42 -12.09 2.11 -2.99
N ALA A 43 -12.10 0.95 -3.65
CA ALA A 43 -10.95 0.07 -3.65
C ALA A 43 -9.77 0.72 -4.37
N GLU A 44 -10.03 1.38 -5.49
CA GLU A 44 -8.97 2.08 -6.22
C GLU A 44 -8.35 3.18 -5.38
N ARG A 45 -9.18 3.89 -4.61
CA ARG A 45 -8.67 4.93 -3.73
C ARG A 45 -7.78 4.33 -2.64
N LEU A 46 -8.23 3.24 -2.03
CA LEU A 46 -7.43 2.59 -1.00
C LEU A 46 -6.10 2.10 -1.57
N ALA A 47 -6.14 1.51 -2.76
CA ALA A 47 -4.91 1.04 -3.39
C ALA A 47 -3.91 2.17 -3.58
N ARG A 48 -4.38 3.33 -4.02
CA ARG A 48 -3.50 4.48 -4.21
C ARG A 48 -2.91 4.96 -2.90
N ILE A 49 -3.71 4.97 -1.84
CA ILE A 49 -3.22 5.37 -0.53
C ILE A 49 -2.13 4.41 -0.05
N ILE A 50 -2.37 3.12 -0.16
CA ILE A 50 -1.42 2.11 0.28
C ILE A 50 -0.10 2.25 -0.47
N VAL A 51 -0.18 2.31 -1.79
CA VAL A 51 1.01 2.36 -2.64
C VAL A 51 1.78 3.65 -2.42
N SER A 52 1.06 4.76 -2.28
CA SER A 52 1.68 6.04 -2.03
C SER A 52 2.45 6.04 -0.71
N ASP A 53 1.88 5.45 0.32
CA ASP A 53 2.54 5.41 1.61
C ASP A 53 3.75 4.48 1.60
N ILE A 54 3.68 3.37 0.88
CA ILE A 54 4.85 2.52 0.72
C ILE A 54 5.97 3.29 0.05
N SER A 55 5.64 4.06 -0.97
CA SER A 55 6.63 4.87 -1.67
C SER A 55 7.28 5.88 -0.74
N LEU A 56 6.48 6.51 0.14
CA LEU A 56 7.03 7.49 1.07
C LEU A 56 7.93 6.87 2.13
N TYR A 57 7.49 5.76 2.72
CA TYR A 57 8.23 5.17 3.82
C TYR A 57 9.44 4.36 3.36
N TYR A 58 9.40 3.82 2.14
CA TYR A 58 10.45 2.93 1.66
C TYR A 58 10.99 3.40 0.32
N GLN A 59 11.09 4.71 0.15
CA GLN A 59 11.48 5.28 -1.13
C GLN A 59 12.81 4.75 -1.63
N GLU A 60 13.78 4.59 -0.73
CA GLU A 60 15.08 4.08 -1.14
C GLU A 60 14.99 2.68 -1.70
N ARG A 61 14.18 1.83 -1.07
CA ARG A 61 14.00 0.47 -1.58
C ARG A 61 13.24 0.46 -2.89
N VAL A 62 12.26 1.35 -3.03
CA VAL A 62 11.53 1.47 -4.29
C VAL A 62 12.49 1.85 -5.41
N ASP A 63 13.30 2.87 -5.15
CA ASP A 63 14.25 3.34 -6.16
C ASP A 63 15.27 2.26 -6.49
N GLU A 64 15.82 1.62 -5.47
CA GLU A 64 16.77 0.54 -5.69
C GLU A 64 16.15 -0.59 -6.48
N GLY A 65 14.92 -0.95 -6.14
CA GLY A 65 14.22 -2.03 -6.85
C GLY A 65 13.97 -1.70 -8.31
N ILE A 66 13.69 -0.45 -8.62
CA ILE A 66 13.51 -0.02 -10.00
C ILE A 66 14.82 -0.10 -10.76
N LEU A 67 15.88 0.43 -10.15
CA LEU A 67 17.19 0.47 -10.81
C LEU A 67 17.77 -0.93 -11.01
N GLU A 68 17.55 -1.82 -10.05
CA GLU A 68 18.10 -3.18 -10.12
C GLU A 68 17.14 -4.17 -10.77
N GLY A 69 15.89 -3.79 -10.95
CA GLY A 69 14.91 -4.68 -11.54
C GLY A 69 14.39 -5.76 -10.60
N ASN A 70 14.50 -5.56 -9.30
CA ASN A 70 14.08 -6.55 -8.31
C ASN A 70 13.17 -5.99 -7.22
N TRP A 71 12.35 -4.99 -7.57
CA TRP A 71 11.51 -4.33 -6.58
C TRP A 71 10.56 -5.30 -5.87
N SER A 72 10.10 -6.34 -6.56
CA SER A 72 9.16 -7.29 -5.95
C SER A 72 9.83 -8.10 -4.85
N GLU A 73 11.13 -8.29 -4.93
CA GLU A 73 11.88 -8.97 -3.88
C GLU A 73 12.21 -8.04 -2.74
N LEU A 74 12.65 -6.83 -3.06
CA LEU A 74 13.01 -5.87 -2.03
C LEU A 74 11.81 -5.43 -1.21
N LEU A 75 10.65 -5.38 -1.82
CA LEU A 75 9.43 -4.92 -1.16
C LEU A 75 8.47 -6.07 -0.85
N ALA A 76 8.97 -7.31 -0.82
CA ALA A 76 8.11 -8.48 -0.66
C ALA A 76 7.23 -8.39 0.58
N ASN A 77 7.80 -7.97 1.72
CA ASN A 77 7.04 -7.87 2.94
C ASN A 77 5.99 -6.77 2.86
N GLU A 78 6.36 -5.64 2.31
CA GLU A 78 5.45 -4.51 2.17
C GLU A 78 4.32 -4.84 1.22
N ILE A 79 4.63 -5.53 0.14
CA ILE A 79 3.61 -5.97 -0.81
C ILE A 79 2.63 -6.93 -0.15
N LYS A 80 3.15 -7.87 0.64
CA LYS A 80 2.30 -8.83 1.34
C LYS A 80 1.39 -8.12 2.33
N GLU A 81 1.94 -7.20 3.11
CA GLU A 81 1.14 -6.44 4.08
C GLU A 81 0.08 -5.61 3.37
N ALA A 82 0.44 -5.00 2.25
CA ALA A 82 -0.50 -4.20 1.47
C ALA A 82 -1.62 -5.07 0.94
N ARG A 83 -1.28 -6.23 0.43
CA ARG A 83 -2.26 -7.15 -0.12
C ARG A 83 -3.24 -7.63 0.96
N ASP A 84 -2.70 -7.95 2.14
CA ASP A 84 -3.53 -8.41 3.24
C ASP A 84 -4.49 -7.31 3.69
N LEU A 85 -3.99 -6.10 3.82
CA LEU A 85 -4.82 -4.97 4.22
C LEU A 85 -5.92 -4.70 3.20
N PHE A 86 -5.55 -4.72 1.93
CA PHE A 86 -6.51 -4.47 0.86
C PHE A 86 -7.60 -5.54 0.85
N ARG A 87 -7.21 -6.81 1.01
CA ARG A 87 -8.18 -7.89 1.05
C ARG A 87 -9.11 -7.79 2.24
N ASP A 88 -8.58 -7.38 3.39
CA ASP A 88 -9.40 -7.24 4.59
C ASP A 88 -10.46 -6.17 4.41
N ARG A 89 -10.11 -5.10 3.70
CA ARG A 89 -11.05 -4.01 3.48
C ARG A 89 -12.03 -4.30 2.35
N PHE A 90 -11.60 -5.04 1.34
CA PHE A 90 -12.42 -5.34 0.17
C PHE A 90 -12.34 -6.83 -0.14
N PRO A 91 -13.02 -7.68 0.65
CA PRO A 91 -12.92 -9.12 0.46
C PRO A 91 -13.70 -9.67 -0.73
N SER A 92 -14.46 -8.83 -1.39
CA SER A 92 -15.28 -9.26 -2.53
C SER A 92 -14.42 -9.94 -3.60
N PRO A 93 -14.85 -11.09 -4.13
CA PRO A 93 -14.09 -11.73 -5.21
C PRO A 93 -13.91 -10.85 -6.43
N GLN A 94 -14.89 -10.00 -6.73
CA GLN A 94 -14.77 -9.10 -7.87
C GLN A 94 -13.59 -8.16 -7.70
N ILE A 95 -13.42 -7.63 -6.51
CA ILE A 95 -12.31 -6.74 -6.22
C ILE A 95 -10.99 -7.50 -6.20
N GLN A 96 -10.99 -8.69 -5.58
CA GLN A 96 -9.77 -9.49 -5.49
C GLN A 96 -9.25 -9.85 -6.88
N ASN A 97 -10.15 -10.15 -7.81
CA ASN A 97 -9.75 -10.57 -9.14
C ASN A 97 -9.49 -9.40 -10.09
N SER A 98 -9.75 -8.17 -9.64
CA SER A 98 -9.62 -7.00 -10.51
C SER A 98 -8.19 -6.51 -10.66
N ARG A 99 -7.28 -6.94 -9.76
CA ARG A 99 -5.88 -6.54 -9.77
C ARG A 99 -5.70 -5.04 -9.59
N ILE A 100 -6.60 -4.44 -8.85
CA ILE A 100 -6.56 -3.00 -8.61
C ILE A 100 -5.28 -2.61 -7.88
N LEU A 101 -4.91 -3.36 -6.85
CA LEU A 101 -3.71 -3.04 -6.07
C LEU A 101 -2.45 -3.19 -6.92
N GLU A 102 -2.39 -4.25 -7.71
CA GLU A 102 -1.24 -4.49 -8.59
C GLU A 102 -1.09 -3.38 -9.61
N ALA A 103 -2.20 -2.94 -10.18
CA ALA A 103 -2.17 -1.83 -11.13
C ALA A 103 -1.64 -0.55 -10.46
N ALA A 104 -2.02 -0.31 -9.21
CA ALA A 104 -1.53 0.86 -8.49
C ALA A 104 -0.03 0.79 -8.27
N PHE A 105 0.49 -0.39 -7.93
CA PHE A 105 1.93 -0.58 -7.79
C PHE A 105 2.65 -0.31 -9.11
N LEU A 106 2.13 -0.86 -10.20
CA LEU A 106 2.77 -0.67 -11.50
C LEU A 106 2.77 0.79 -11.92
N ASP A 107 1.68 1.50 -11.65
CA ASP A 107 1.61 2.93 -11.94
C ASP A 107 2.68 3.70 -11.17
N LEU A 108 2.83 3.37 -9.88
CA LEU A 108 3.84 4.01 -9.06
C LEU A 108 5.24 3.75 -9.60
N LEU A 109 5.51 2.50 -9.94
CA LEU A 109 6.83 2.13 -10.43
C LEU A 109 7.15 2.81 -11.75
N GLU A 110 6.17 2.89 -12.63
CA GLU A 110 6.35 3.56 -13.90
C GLU A 110 6.61 5.04 -13.71
N LYS A 111 5.83 5.68 -12.86
CA LYS A 111 5.99 7.09 -12.58
C LYS A 111 7.35 7.37 -11.97
N ARG A 112 7.75 6.56 -10.99
CA ARG A 112 9.02 6.75 -10.32
C ARG A 112 10.19 6.47 -11.26
N SER A 113 10.04 5.48 -12.12
CA SER A 113 11.05 5.17 -13.12
C SER A 113 11.32 6.36 -14.01
N ARG A 114 10.26 7.04 -14.43
CA ARG A 114 10.43 8.25 -15.24
C ARG A 114 11.12 9.36 -14.47
N GLU A 115 10.80 9.50 -13.19
CA GLU A 115 11.44 10.51 -12.35
C GLU A 115 12.91 10.22 -12.17
N LEU A 116 13.28 8.94 -12.12
CA LEU A 116 14.68 8.55 -11.98
C LEU A 116 15.43 8.57 -13.32
N GLY A 117 14.73 8.70 -14.42
CA GLY A 117 15.35 8.76 -15.72
C GLY A 117 15.76 7.40 -16.29
N VAL A 118 15.10 6.36 -15.86
CA VAL A 118 15.41 5.01 -16.37
C VAL A 118 14.22 4.37 -17.05
#